data_de0b966a2ca9ff533a6e777c5970050a
#
_entry.id   de0b966a2ca9ff533a6e777c5970050a
#
_cell.length_a   1.000
_cell.length_b   1.000
_cell.length_c   1.000
_cell.angle_alpha   90.00
_cell.angle_beta   90.00
_cell.angle_gamma   90.00
#
_symmetry.space_group_name_H-M   'P 1'
#
loop_
_entity.id
_entity.type
_entity.pdbx_description
1 polymer ?
#
loop_
_entity_poly.entity_id
_entity_poly.type
_entity_poly.pdbx_seq_one_letter_code
_entity_poly.pdbx_strand_id
1 'polypeptide(L)'
;MKKKKKKKSKRYHKINKAFAVEFDYHLPVLLKESIDFLVTNPDGVYIDGTLGGGGHTEEILNRLSERGRIHSFDIDEEAVAHCQKKFWGELSKGSDSRLVIHNEPYDKACSIEGMRGNINGFLLDLGVSSRQLDNSCRGFSYRTNSKLDMRFGSHGKSAADILHAATEEELERVLRLLGEEPFSRIIARRIIETRRTAHPISTTFGLRALVEQSVPYHIRNKSLSRVFQALRIAVNNELDTLEKTMKDSVNILSAGGRLVIISYHSLEDRIVKTFFKDYSKERTDNKIANSMPVLKILTKKPVIPTEQELLSNPRARSAKMRVAERL
;
A
#
# COMPACT_ATOMS: atom_id res chain seq x y z
N MET A 1 46.35 9.50 -1.00
CA MET A 1 45.13 8.71 -0.74
C MET A 1 43.86 9.17 -1.49
N LYS A 2 43.74 10.40 -2.00
CA LYS A 2 42.53 10.94 -2.68
C LYS A 2 42.27 10.40 -4.10
N LYS A 3 43.27 9.92 -4.85
CA LYS A 3 43.09 9.40 -6.22
C LYS A 3 42.51 7.96 -6.31
N LYS A 4 42.67 7.12 -5.27
CA LYS A 4 42.09 5.74 -5.26
C LYS A 4 40.57 5.70 -4.98
N LYS A 5 40.02 6.70 -4.25
CA LYS A 5 38.56 6.78 -3.99
C LYS A 5 37.77 7.20 -5.24
N LYS A 6 38.30 8.07 -6.11
CA LYS A 6 37.64 8.49 -7.35
C LYS A 6 37.54 7.38 -8.42
N LYS A 7 38.51 6.45 -8.45
CA LYS A 7 38.45 5.31 -9.39
C LYS A 7 37.44 4.21 -8.97
N LYS A 8 37.24 3.99 -7.66
CA LYS A 8 36.20 3.06 -7.17
C LYS A 8 34.77 3.58 -7.46
N SER A 9 34.53 4.88 -7.25
CA SER A 9 33.20 5.49 -7.54
C SER A 9 32.82 5.41 -9.03
N LYS A 10 33.76 5.64 -9.95
CA LYS A 10 33.52 5.51 -11.40
C LYS A 10 33.29 4.05 -11.85
N ARG A 11 33.89 3.08 -11.16
CA ARG A 11 33.71 1.65 -11.49
C ARG A 11 32.37 1.13 -11.00
N TYR A 12 31.86 1.61 -9.86
CA TYR A 12 30.51 1.32 -9.37
C TYR A 12 29.42 1.91 -10.29
N HIS A 13 29.61 3.14 -10.82
CA HIS A 13 28.67 3.75 -11.77
C HIS A 13 28.63 3.03 -13.14
N LYS A 14 29.70 2.36 -13.55
CA LYS A 14 29.77 1.63 -14.82
C LYS A 14 29.18 0.23 -14.73
N ILE A 15 29.21 -0.41 -13.56
CA ILE A 15 28.62 -1.75 -13.33
C ILE A 15 27.09 -1.64 -13.24
N ASN A 16 26.55 -0.56 -12.65
CA ASN A 16 25.09 -0.34 -12.60
C ASN A 16 24.45 0.00 -13.95
N LYS A 17 25.22 0.40 -14.98
CA LYS A 17 24.68 0.63 -16.33
C LYS A 17 24.55 -0.64 -17.18
N ALA A 18 25.20 -1.74 -16.81
CA ALA A 18 25.18 -2.98 -17.59
C ALA A 18 24.05 -3.96 -17.19
N PHE A 19 23.32 -3.66 -16.08
CA PHE A 19 22.17 -4.43 -15.62
C PHE A 19 20.91 -3.58 -15.49
N ALA A 20 20.82 -2.44 -16.17
CA ALA A 20 19.55 -1.75 -16.36
C ALA A 20 18.76 -2.49 -17.46
N VAL A 21 18.20 -3.63 -17.13
CA VAL A 21 16.95 -4.09 -17.74
C VAL A 21 15.96 -2.98 -17.41
N GLU A 22 15.28 -2.42 -18.41
CA GLU A 22 14.20 -1.47 -18.23
C GLU A 22 13.07 -2.13 -17.42
N PHE A 23 13.22 -2.12 -16.10
CA PHE A 23 12.10 -2.38 -15.22
C PHE A 23 11.35 -1.06 -15.08
N ASP A 24 10.32 -0.89 -15.89
CA ASP A 24 9.37 0.23 -15.85
C ASP A 24 8.57 0.26 -14.51
N TYR A 25 8.67 -0.82 -13.72
CA TYR A 25 8.18 -0.98 -12.36
C TYR A 25 9.30 -1.42 -11.41
N HIS A 26 9.33 -0.84 -10.20
CA HIS A 26 10.33 -1.19 -9.17
C HIS A 26 10.15 -2.63 -8.66
N LEU A 27 11.24 -3.19 -8.10
CA LEU A 27 11.21 -4.47 -7.41
C LEU A 27 10.16 -4.45 -6.28
N PRO A 28 9.30 -5.47 -6.18
CA PRO A 28 8.36 -5.61 -5.08
C PRO A 28 9.08 -5.65 -3.73
N VAL A 29 8.49 -5.06 -2.71
CA VAL A 29 9.08 -5.01 -1.37
C VAL A 29 8.84 -6.34 -0.66
N LEU A 30 9.89 -6.87 0.01
CA LEU A 30 9.83 -8.15 0.75
C LEU A 30 9.27 -9.30 -0.12
N LEU A 31 9.60 -9.31 -1.43
CA LEU A 31 9.03 -10.25 -2.40
C LEU A 31 9.20 -11.69 -1.95
N LYS A 32 10.43 -12.09 -1.67
CA LYS A 32 10.73 -13.48 -1.29
C LYS A 32 10.03 -13.86 0.00
N GLU A 33 10.15 -13.02 1.03
CA GLU A 33 9.60 -13.26 2.35
C GLU A 33 8.06 -13.34 2.31
N SER A 34 7.41 -12.46 1.57
CA SER A 34 5.94 -12.45 1.47
C SER A 34 5.42 -13.72 0.80
N ILE A 35 6.06 -14.15 -0.29
CA ILE A 35 5.61 -15.32 -1.03
C ILE A 35 5.97 -16.63 -0.31
N ASP A 36 7.11 -16.70 0.38
CA ASP A 36 7.47 -17.85 1.23
C ASP A 36 6.46 -18.07 2.37
N PHE A 37 5.89 -17.00 2.92
CA PHE A 37 4.80 -17.12 3.86
C PHE A 37 3.45 -17.41 3.21
N LEU A 38 3.16 -16.81 2.06
CA LEU A 38 1.85 -16.84 1.43
C LEU A 38 1.54 -18.19 0.78
N VAL A 39 2.43 -18.67 -0.10
CA VAL A 39 2.17 -19.83 -0.97
C VAL A 39 2.59 -21.12 -0.25
N THR A 40 1.61 -21.77 0.37
CA THR A 40 1.79 -23.06 1.09
C THR A 40 1.27 -24.25 0.32
N ASN A 41 0.38 -24.03 -0.64
CA ASN A 41 -0.21 -25.06 -1.49
C ASN A 41 -0.14 -24.62 -2.97
N PRO A 42 0.68 -25.26 -3.82
CA PRO A 42 0.77 -24.89 -5.24
C PRO A 42 -0.56 -25.02 -6.02
N ASP A 43 -1.48 -25.87 -5.54
CA ASP A 43 -2.80 -26.08 -6.15
C ASP A 43 -3.88 -25.12 -5.58
N GLY A 44 -3.49 -24.21 -4.66
CA GLY A 44 -4.39 -23.35 -3.93
C GLY A 44 -4.89 -22.15 -4.74
N VAL A 45 -5.84 -21.43 -4.12
CA VAL A 45 -6.38 -20.17 -4.64
C VAL A 45 -5.84 -19.01 -3.80
N TYR A 46 -5.30 -18.00 -4.47
CA TYR A 46 -4.63 -16.86 -3.85
C TYR A 46 -5.25 -15.55 -4.29
N ILE A 47 -5.10 -14.53 -3.44
CA ILE A 47 -5.47 -13.16 -3.75
C ILE A 47 -4.25 -12.26 -3.58
N ASP A 48 -3.93 -11.48 -4.62
CA ASP A 48 -3.08 -10.29 -4.54
C ASP A 48 -3.99 -9.06 -4.60
N GLY A 49 -4.23 -8.43 -3.45
CA GLY A 49 -5.14 -7.29 -3.35
C GLY A 49 -4.54 -5.97 -3.88
N THR A 50 -3.26 -5.97 -4.24
CA THR A 50 -2.46 -4.78 -4.58
C THR A 50 -1.55 -5.08 -5.77
N LEU A 51 -2.16 -5.38 -6.93
CA LEU A 51 -1.49 -5.84 -8.15
C LEU A 51 -0.31 -4.94 -8.56
N GLY A 52 -0.50 -3.61 -8.57
CA GLY A 52 0.52 -2.65 -8.95
C GLY A 52 1.21 -2.99 -10.27
N GLY A 53 2.53 -3.20 -10.24
CA GLY A 53 3.34 -3.65 -11.38
C GLY A 53 3.32 -5.17 -11.60
N GLY A 54 2.55 -5.92 -10.82
CA GLY A 54 2.38 -7.37 -10.95
C GLY A 54 3.57 -8.19 -10.48
N GLY A 55 4.46 -7.63 -9.65
CA GLY A 55 5.65 -8.37 -9.22
C GLY A 55 5.35 -9.48 -8.22
N HIS A 56 4.50 -9.24 -7.23
CA HIS A 56 4.03 -10.28 -6.31
C HIS A 56 3.18 -11.31 -7.05
N THR A 57 2.23 -10.87 -7.90
CA THR A 57 1.42 -11.74 -8.76
C THR A 57 2.28 -12.68 -9.61
N GLU A 58 3.34 -12.18 -10.23
CA GLU A 58 4.27 -12.98 -11.05
C GLU A 58 4.95 -14.07 -10.23
N GLU A 59 5.47 -13.73 -9.06
CA GLU A 59 6.14 -14.69 -8.20
C GLU A 59 5.15 -15.73 -7.61
N ILE A 60 3.91 -15.32 -7.31
CA ILE A 60 2.85 -16.26 -6.94
C ILE A 60 2.60 -17.26 -8.11
N LEU A 61 2.38 -16.76 -9.32
CA LEU A 61 2.16 -17.59 -10.52
C LEU A 61 3.30 -18.59 -10.76
N ASN A 62 4.56 -18.18 -10.52
CA ASN A 62 5.73 -19.05 -10.68
C ASN A 62 5.73 -20.22 -9.69
N ARG A 63 5.05 -20.09 -8.55
CA ARG A 63 4.96 -21.15 -7.53
C ARG A 63 3.69 -21.99 -7.63
N LEU A 64 2.71 -21.56 -8.41
CA LEU A 64 1.48 -22.30 -8.62
C LEU A 64 1.67 -23.43 -9.63
N SER A 65 0.99 -24.55 -9.38
CA SER A 65 0.80 -25.60 -10.36
C SER A 65 -0.23 -25.15 -11.42
N GLU A 66 -0.54 -26.02 -12.37
CA GLU A 66 -1.61 -25.78 -13.36
C GLU A 66 -3.01 -25.69 -12.74
N ARG A 67 -3.22 -26.26 -11.53
CA ARG A 67 -4.47 -26.22 -10.79
C ARG A 67 -4.62 -25.00 -9.92
N GLY A 68 -3.51 -24.37 -9.53
CA GLY A 68 -3.51 -23.17 -8.70
C GLY A 68 -4.13 -21.98 -9.42
N ARG A 69 -4.70 -21.07 -8.68
CA ARG A 69 -5.37 -19.86 -9.21
C ARG A 69 -4.98 -18.64 -8.40
N ILE A 70 -4.92 -17.49 -9.07
CA ILE A 70 -4.72 -16.19 -8.42
C ILE A 70 -5.70 -15.16 -8.96
N HIS A 71 -6.30 -14.39 -8.04
CA HIS A 71 -7.10 -13.21 -8.33
C HIS A 71 -6.32 -11.98 -7.88
N SER A 72 -6.01 -11.08 -8.82
CA SER A 72 -5.24 -9.87 -8.54
C SER A 72 -6.10 -8.63 -8.74
N PHE A 73 -6.04 -7.71 -7.78
CA PHE A 73 -6.90 -6.52 -7.71
C PHE A 73 -6.06 -5.25 -7.79
N ASP A 74 -6.53 -4.28 -8.53
CA ASP A 74 -6.07 -2.90 -8.44
C ASP A 74 -7.16 -1.93 -8.88
N ILE A 75 -7.30 -0.82 -8.18
CA ILE A 75 -8.22 0.25 -8.54
C ILE A 75 -7.63 1.17 -9.63
N ASP A 76 -6.30 1.12 -9.83
CA ASP A 76 -5.58 1.93 -10.81
C ASP A 76 -5.65 1.28 -12.20
N GLU A 77 -6.45 1.89 -13.09
CA GLU A 77 -6.62 1.43 -14.49
C GLU A 77 -5.28 1.33 -15.25
N GLU A 78 -4.29 2.20 -14.93
CA GLU A 78 -2.97 2.14 -15.56
C GLU A 78 -2.19 0.90 -15.12
N ALA A 79 -2.29 0.50 -13.84
CA ALA A 79 -1.68 -0.72 -13.31
C ALA A 79 -2.31 -1.96 -13.94
N VAL A 80 -3.64 -2.00 -13.99
CA VAL A 80 -4.39 -3.08 -14.63
C VAL A 80 -4.02 -3.23 -16.10
N ALA A 81 -4.05 -2.14 -16.89
CA ALA A 81 -3.69 -2.18 -18.31
C ALA A 81 -2.24 -2.62 -18.54
N HIS A 82 -1.32 -2.22 -17.68
CA HIS A 82 0.07 -2.69 -17.71
C HIS A 82 0.14 -4.21 -17.47
N CYS A 83 -0.49 -4.70 -16.41
CA CYS A 83 -0.46 -6.11 -16.05
C CYS A 83 -1.19 -7.01 -17.06
N GLN A 84 -2.26 -6.53 -17.68
CA GLN A 84 -2.91 -7.24 -18.77
C GLN A 84 -1.96 -7.47 -19.97
N LYS A 85 -1.11 -6.50 -20.29
CA LYS A 85 -0.06 -6.68 -21.32
C LYS A 85 1.05 -7.60 -20.84
N LYS A 86 1.53 -7.41 -19.61
CA LYS A 86 2.60 -8.22 -18.99
C LYS A 86 2.23 -9.70 -18.94
N PHE A 87 1.01 -10.01 -18.55
CA PHE A 87 0.52 -11.38 -18.37
C PHE A 87 -0.33 -11.88 -19.55
N TRP A 88 -0.22 -11.26 -20.72
CA TRP A 88 -1.00 -11.64 -21.89
C TRP A 88 -0.93 -13.14 -22.20
N GLY A 89 0.26 -13.77 -22.10
CA GLY A 89 0.44 -15.19 -22.33
C GLY A 89 -0.33 -16.09 -21.37
N GLU A 90 -0.56 -15.66 -20.13
CA GLU A 90 -1.40 -16.38 -19.17
C GLU A 90 -2.88 -16.09 -19.40
N LEU A 91 -3.25 -14.82 -19.57
CA LEU A 91 -4.63 -14.38 -19.74
C LEU A 91 -5.26 -14.88 -21.04
N SER A 92 -4.47 -15.05 -22.11
CA SER A 92 -4.95 -15.55 -23.42
C SER A 92 -5.38 -17.01 -23.39
N LYS A 93 -5.10 -17.76 -22.33
CA LYS A 93 -5.59 -19.15 -22.14
C LYS A 93 -7.09 -19.22 -21.83
N GLY A 94 -7.76 -18.09 -21.65
CA GLY A 94 -9.20 -18.00 -21.38
C GLY A 94 -9.59 -18.70 -20.07
N SER A 95 -10.48 -19.71 -20.14
CA SER A 95 -10.92 -20.48 -18.96
C SER A 95 -9.79 -21.23 -18.24
N ASP A 96 -8.69 -21.55 -18.95
CA ASP A 96 -7.56 -22.27 -18.39
C ASP A 96 -6.53 -21.33 -17.74
N SER A 97 -6.74 -20.01 -17.82
CA SER A 97 -5.89 -19.03 -17.15
C SER A 97 -5.86 -19.26 -15.65
N ARG A 98 -4.66 -19.25 -15.08
CA ARG A 98 -4.47 -19.29 -13.62
C ARG A 98 -4.59 -17.91 -12.98
N LEU A 99 -4.65 -16.85 -13.79
CA LEU A 99 -4.73 -15.45 -13.37
C LEU A 99 -6.04 -14.82 -13.79
N VAL A 100 -6.71 -14.16 -12.84
CA VAL A 100 -7.81 -13.24 -13.09
C VAL A 100 -7.42 -11.86 -12.56
N ILE A 101 -7.49 -10.83 -13.40
CA ILE A 101 -7.21 -9.45 -13.00
C ILE A 101 -8.53 -8.69 -12.87
N HIS A 102 -8.73 -8.06 -11.72
CA HIS A 102 -9.90 -7.25 -11.39
C HIS A 102 -9.50 -5.77 -11.31
N ASN A 103 -10.18 -4.91 -12.09
CA ASN A 103 -10.04 -3.46 -11.92
C ASN A 103 -11.02 -2.97 -10.85
N GLU A 104 -10.77 -3.38 -9.62
CA GLU A 104 -11.59 -3.11 -8.46
C GLU A 104 -10.71 -2.97 -7.21
N PRO A 105 -11.20 -2.27 -6.17
CA PRO A 105 -10.48 -2.20 -4.90
C PRO A 105 -10.47 -3.57 -4.21
N TYR A 106 -9.41 -3.85 -3.47
CA TYR A 106 -9.17 -5.15 -2.83
C TYR A 106 -10.25 -5.60 -1.82
N ASP A 107 -11.06 -4.69 -1.28
CA ASP A 107 -12.19 -5.06 -0.41
C ASP A 107 -13.30 -5.82 -1.16
N LYS A 108 -13.35 -5.70 -2.49
CA LYS A 108 -14.27 -6.46 -3.33
C LYS A 108 -13.89 -7.93 -3.44
N ALA A 109 -12.63 -8.29 -3.19
CA ALA A 109 -12.18 -9.69 -3.21
C ALA A 109 -13.01 -10.58 -2.28
N CYS A 110 -13.42 -10.05 -1.13
CA CYS A 110 -14.23 -10.79 -0.15
C CYS A 110 -15.69 -11.01 -0.58
N SER A 111 -16.14 -10.36 -1.65
CA SER A 111 -17.52 -10.44 -2.17
C SER A 111 -17.64 -11.35 -3.41
N ILE A 112 -16.55 -11.92 -3.91
CA ILE A 112 -16.60 -12.83 -5.07
C ILE A 112 -17.25 -14.15 -4.65
N GLU A 113 -18.21 -14.58 -5.45
CA GLU A 113 -18.91 -15.87 -5.24
C GLU A 113 -17.93 -17.05 -5.27
N GLY A 114 -18.13 -18.02 -4.37
CA GLY A 114 -17.27 -19.21 -4.27
C GLY A 114 -15.97 -19.02 -3.49
N MET A 115 -15.60 -17.80 -3.06
CA MET A 115 -14.36 -17.58 -2.31
C MET A 115 -14.46 -17.94 -0.82
N ARG A 116 -15.64 -18.05 -0.25
CA ARG A 116 -15.84 -18.31 1.18
C ARG A 116 -15.20 -19.61 1.62
N GLY A 117 -14.20 -19.54 2.51
CA GLY A 117 -13.47 -20.71 3.03
C GLY A 117 -12.55 -21.42 2.05
N ASN A 118 -12.32 -20.84 0.86
CA ASN A 118 -11.57 -21.49 -0.22
C ASN A 118 -10.21 -20.80 -0.53
N ILE A 119 -9.89 -19.67 0.10
CA ILE A 119 -8.68 -18.92 -0.19
C ILE A 119 -7.51 -19.40 0.67
N ASN A 120 -6.43 -19.84 0.02
CA ASN A 120 -5.23 -20.34 0.67
C ASN A 120 -4.27 -19.22 1.09
N GLY A 121 -4.38 -18.05 0.48
CA GLY A 121 -3.60 -16.88 0.91
C GLY A 121 -4.10 -15.58 0.32
N PHE A 122 -3.99 -14.51 1.13
CA PHE A 122 -4.35 -13.15 0.74
C PHE A 122 -3.19 -12.21 1.08
N LEU A 123 -2.65 -11.57 0.06
CA LEU A 123 -1.57 -10.58 0.17
C LEU A 123 -2.13 -9.17 -0.01
N LEU A 124 -1.68 -8.27 0.87
CA LEU A 124 -1.86 -6.81 0.75
C LEU A 124 -0.50 -6.13 0.88
N ASP A 125 0.00 -5.52 -0.20
CA ASP A 125 1.16 -4.60 -0.18
C ASP A 125 0.62 -3.17 -0.22
N LEU A 126 0.45 -2.55 0.97
CA LEU A 126 -0.31 -1.32 1.15
C LEU A 126 0.44 -0.09 0.62
N GLY A 127 -0.31 0.98 0.38
CA GLY A 127 0.23 2.28 0.03
C GLY A 127 0.25 2.57 -1.47
N VAL A 128 1.16 3.46 -1.89
CA VAL A 128 1.26 3.95 -3.27
C VAL A 128 2.27 3.13 -4.06
N SER A 129 1.92 2.79 -5.29
CA SER A 129 2.89 2.18 -6.21
C SER A 129 3.99 3.17 -6.56
N SER A 130 5.16 2.65 -6.94
CA SER A 130 6.27 3.49 -7.39
C SER A 130 5.88 4.35 -8.59
N ARG A 131 5.08 3.81 -9.51
CA ARG A 131 4.59 4.55 -10.67
C ARG A 131 3.68 5.71 -10.28
N GLN A 132 2.79 5.54 -9.30
CA GLN A 132 1.96 6.62 -8.78
C GLN A 132 2.79 7.75 -8.15
N LEU A 133 3.89 7.42 -7.45
CA LEU A 133 4.81 8.41 -6.89
C LEU A 133 5.65 9.12 -7.96
N ASP A 134 6.05 8.41 -9.02
CA ASP A 134 6.91 8.93 -10.10
C ASP A 134 6.08 9.65 -11.17
N ASN A 135 4.79 9.30 -11.34
CA ASN A 135 3.88 10.02 -12.21
C ASN A 135 3.54 11.39 -11.61
N SER A 136 4.24 12.41 -12.09
CA SER A 136 4.10 13.79 -11.58
C SER A 136 2.68 14.33 -11.69
N CYS A 137 1.80 13.77 -12.53
CA CYS A 137 0.44 14.28 -12.74
C CYS A 137 -0.56 13.83 -11.65
N ARG A 138 -0.23 12.81 -10.85
CA ARG A 138 -1.15 12.20 -9.87
C ARG A 138 -1.19 12.93 -8.51
N GLY A 139 -0.28 13.84 -8.23
CA GLY A 139 -0.29 14.68 -7.03
C GLY A 139 0.17 14.01 -5.72
N PHE A 140 0.73 12.81 -5.76
CA PHE A 140 1.20 12.10 -4.56
C PHE A 140 2.49 12.66 -3.98
N SER A 141 3.28 13.41 -4.76
CA SER A 141 4.60 13.90 -4.37
C SER A 141 4.62 15.42 -4.22
N TYR A 142 5.16 15.91 -3.11
CA TYR A 142 5.45 17.34 -2.91
C TYR A 142 6.78 17.78 -3.58
N ARG A 143 7.46 16.89 -4.29
CA ARG A 143 8.73 17.20 -4.97
C ARG A 143 8.53 17.77 -6.38
N THR A 144 7.39 17.48 -6.99
CA THR A 144 7.01 17.94 -8.33
C THR A 144 5.73 18.76 -8.25
N ASN A 145 5.61 19.79 -9.11
CA ASN A 145 4.38 20.59 -9.19
C ASN A 145 3.35 19.91 -10.08
N SER A 146 2.17 19.65 -9.53
CA SER A 146 1.06 19.01 -10.24
C SER A 146 -0.28 19.37 -9.60
N LYS A 147 -1.38 18.97 -10.25
CA LYS A 147 -2.71 19.01 -9.62
C LYS A 147 -2.69 18.19 -8.32
N LEU A 148 -3.35 18.69 -7.30
CA LEU A 148 -3.46 18.02 -6.01
C LEU A 148 -4.61 17.01 -6.05
N ASP A 149 -4.38 15.87 -6.72
CA ASP A 149 -5.38 14.82 -6.93
C ASP A 149 -5.34 13.77 -5.81
N MET A 150 -4.33 12.95 -5.74
CA MET A 150 -4.07 11.85 -4.78
C MET A 150 -5.06 10.68 -4.82
N ARG A 151 -5.94 10.55 -5.80
CA ARG A 151 -6.82 9.38 -5.95
C ARG A 151 -6.04 8.20 -6.52
N PHE A 152 -6.30 7.00 -6.03
CA PHE A 152 -5.75 5.76 -6.62
C PHE A 152 -6.46 5.40 -7.94
N GLY A 153 -7.76 5.59 -8.03
CA GLY A 153 -8.56 5.41 -9.23
C GLY A 153 -9.01 6.74 -9.84
N SER A 154 -9.93 6.67 -10.80
CA SER A 154 -10.48 7.83 -11.52
C SER A 154 -11.65 8.50 -10.81
N HIS A 155 -12.26 7.86 -9.82
CA HIS A 155 -13.49 8.31 -9.17
C HIS A 155 -13.27 8.88 -7.76
N GLY A 156 -14.25 9.63 -7.26
CA GLY A 156 -14.25 10.19 -5.92
C GLY A 156 -13.68 11.62 -5.84
N LYS A 157 -13.59 12.14 -4.61
CA LYS A 157 -13.05 13.47 -4.31
C LYS A 157 -11.53 13.46 -4.34
N SER A 158 -10.93 14.45 -5.01
CA SER A 158 -9.48 14.69 -4.97
C SER A 158 -9.04 15.32 -3.65
N ALA A 159 -7.74 15.38 -3.41
CA ALA A 159 -7.20 16.10 -2.25
C ALA A 159 -7.53 17.61 -2.33
N ALA A 160 -7.51 18.20 -3.53
CA ALA A 160 -7.96 19.59 -3.72
C ALA A 160 -9.43 19.77 -3.30
N ASP A 161 -10.32 18.83 -3.68
CA ASP A 161 -11.74 18.91 -3.29
C ASP A 161 -11.92 18.82 -1.77
N ILE A 162 -11.15 17.97 -1.08
CA ILE A 162 -11.15 17.90 0.39
C ILE A 162 -10.70 19.23 0.98
N LEU A 163 -9.57 19.79 0.49
CA LEU A 163 -9.10 21.08 0.97
C LEU A 163 -10.11 22.22 0.73
N HIS A 164 -10.93 22.15 -0.31
CA HIS A 164 -11.91 23.16 -0.65
C HIS A 164 -13.25 23.00 0.11
N ALA A 165 -13.66 21.79 0.44
CA ALA A 165 -14.98 21.53 0.99
C ALA A 165 -15.00 21.36 2.53
N ALA A 166 -13.95 20.76 3.12
CA ALA A 166 -13.93 20.42 4.53
C ALA A 166 -13.87 21.66 5.45
N THR A 167 -14.44 21.58 6.65
CA THR A 167 -14.33 22.64 7.69
C THR A 167 -12.92 22.68 8.29
N GLU A 168 -12.61 23.71 9.11
CA GLU A 168 -11.33 23.79 9.82
C GLU A 168 -11.14 22.60 10.75
N GLU A 169 -12.18 22.22 11.47
CA GLU A 169 -12.21 21.11 12.42
C GLU A 169 -11.99 19.75 11.72
N GLU A 170 -12.63 19.56 10.55
CA GLU A 170 -12.45 18.36 9.74
C GLU A 170 -11.01 18.25 9.22
N LEU A 171 -10.45 19.33 8.70
CA LEU A 171 -9.06 19.38 8.25
C LEU A 171 -8.08 19.13 9.39
N GLU A 172 -8.27 19.80 10.54
CA GLU A 172 -7.44 19.55 11.72
C GLU A 172 -7.49 18.07 12.11
N ARG A 173 -8.70 17.48 12.15
CA ARG A 173 -8.90 16.08 12.49
C ARG A 173 -8.17 15.15 11.51
N VAL A 174 -8.31 15.36 10.20
CA VAL A 174 -7.61 14.59 9.16
C VAL A 174 -6.09 14.69 9.36
N LEU A 175 -5.54 15.88 9.46
CA LEU A 175 -4.10 16.09 9.61
C LEU A 175 -3.55 15.51 10.92
N ARG A 176 -4.30 15.60 12.01
CA ARG A 176 -3.91 15.11 13.33
C ARG A 176 -4.01 13.59 13.42
N LEU A 177 -5.11 12.98 12.97
CA LEU A 177 -5.35 11.54 13.14
C LEU A 177 -4.67 10.70 12.05
N LEU A 178 -4.69 11.15 10.78
CA LEU A 178 -4.17 10.39 9.65
C LEU A 178 -2.72 10.76 9.30
N GLY A 179 -2.26 11.94 9.73
CA GLY A 179 -0.88 12.39 9.55
C GLY A 179 -0.02 12.34 10.79
N GLU A 180 -0.62 12.21 11.97
CA GLU A 180 0.06 12.41 13.26
C GLU A 180 0.83 13.76 13.27
N GLU A 181 0.23 14.83 12.63
CA GLU A 181 0.86 16.14 12.44
C GLU A 181 0.61 17.06 13.67
N PRO A 182 1.67 17.44 14.42
CA PRO A 182 1.52 18.30 15.61
C PRO A 182 1.00 19.69 15.30
N PHE A 183 1.27 20.22 14.10
CA PHE A 183 0.85 21.56 13.67
C PHE A 183 -0.48 21.54 12.90
N SER A 184 -1.26 20.45 13.02
CA SER A 184 -2.52 20.23 12.31
C SER A 184 -3.46 21.42 12.36
N ARG A 185 -3.66 22.02 13.57
CA ARG A 185 -4.54 23.16 13.77
C ARG A 185 -4.07 24.42 13.02
N ILE A 186 -2.77 24.72 13.06
CA ILE A 186 -2.21 25.89 12.37
C ILE A 186 -2.33 25.71 10.85
N ILE A 187 -2.01 24.51 10.35
CA ILE A 187 -2.09 24.19 8.92
C ILE A 187 -3.54 24.25 8.45
N ALA A 188 -4.50 23.66 9.19
CA ALA A 188 -5.93 23.68 8.86
C ALA A 188 -6.45 25.12 8.77
N ARG A 189 -6.19 25.97 9.77
CA ARG A 189 -6.58 27.38 9.76
C ARG A 189 -6.05 28.10 8.52
N ARG A 190 -4.77 27.94 8.20
CA ARG A 190 -4.17 28.59 7.02
C ARG A 190 -4.76 28.08 5.71
N ILE A 191 -5.15 26.81 5.61
CA ILE A 191 -5.87 26.30 4.45
C ILE A 191 -7.20 27.05 4.30
N ILE A 192 -7.96 27.21 5.39
CA ILE A 192 -9.24 27.96 5.38
C ILE A 192 -9.04 29.44 5.01
N GLU A 193 -8.01 30.09 5.55
CA GLU A 193 -7.67 31.47 5.20
C GLU A 193 -7.35 31.60 3.70
N THR A 194 -6.56 30.67 3.16
CA THR A 194 -6.18 30.66 1.74
C THR A 194 -7.37 30.45 0.80
N ARG A 195 -8.42 29.71 1.20
CA ARG A 195 -9.65 29.56 0.41
C ARG A 195 -10.36 30.89 0.13
N ARG A 196 -10.23 31.85 1.03
CA ARG A 196 -10.86 33.19 0.92
C ARG A 196 -10.09 34.11 -0.01
N THR A 197 -8.92 33.69 -0.50
CA THR A 197 -8.11 34.44 -1.45
C THR A 197 -8.46 34.08 -2.90
N ALA A 198 -7.94 34.88 -3.84
CA ALA A 198 -8.12 34.61 -5.28
C ALA A 198 -7.36 33.33 -5.76
N HIS A 199 -6.53 32.72 -4.92
CA HIS A 199 -5.68 31.59 -5.30
C HIS A 199 -5.82 30.42 -4.31
N PRO A 200 -6.94 29.67 -4.35
CA PRO A 200 -7.11 28.49 -3.51
C PRO A 200 -6.09 27.41 -3.87
N ILE A 201 -5.77 26.56 -2.88
CA ILE A 201 -4.77 25.50 -3.06
C ILE A 201 -5.30 24.43 -4.02
N SER A 202 -4.71 24.33 -5.20
CA SER A 202 -5.06 23.34 -6.23
C SER A 202 -3.87 22.50 -6.70
N THR A 203 -2.66 22.85 -6.23
CA THR A 203 -1.43 22.17 -6.66
C THR A 203 -0.60 21.68 -5.46
N THR A 204 0.25 20.69 -5.71
CA THR A 204 1.18 20.15 -4.72
C THR A 204 2.14 21.22 -4.20
N PHE A 205 2.61 22.13 -5.06
CA PHE A 205 3.50 23.22 -4.63
C PHE A 205 2.75 24.29 -3.83
N GLY A 206 1.49 24.57 -4.13
CA GLY A 206 0.65 25.45 -3.32
C GLY A 206 0.49 24.93 -1.90
N LEU A 207 0.16 23.63 -1.76
CA LEU A 207 0.08 22.99 -0.44
C LEU A 207 1.44 22.95 0.26
N ARG A 208 2.51 22.62 -0.46
CA ARG A 208 3.87 22.60 0.06
C ARG A 208 4.26 23.95 0.65
N ALA A 209 4.08 25.04 -0.10
CA ALA A 209 4.42 26.39 0.34
C ALA A 209 3.67 26.77 1.62
N LEU A 210 2.36 26.46 1.70
CA LEU A 210 1.56 26.70 2.89
C LEU A 210 2.08 25.93 4.10
N VAL A 211 2.38 24.63 3.96
CA VAL A 211 2.91 23.79 5.04
C VAL A 211 4.27 24.31 5.51
N GLU A 212 5.19 24.60 4.57
CA GLU A 212 6.53 25.14 4.89
C GLU A 212 6.50 26.46 5.66
N GLN A 213 5.51 27.32 5.38
CA GLN A 213 5.28 28.57 6.12
C GLN A 213 4.58 28.35 7.47
N SER A 214 3.93 27.23 7.68
CA SER A 214 3.15 26.90 8.88
C SER A 214 3.97 26.28 9.99
N VAL A 215 5.17 25.75 9.68
CA VAL A 215 5.96 24.97 10.61
C VAL A 215 7.42 25.45 10.66
N PRO A 216 8.15 25.21 11.77
CA PRO A 216 9.58 25.51 11.88
C PRO A 216 10.41 24.84 10.79
N TYR A 217 11.47 25.50 10.32
CA TYR A 217 12.30 25.07 9.21
C TYR A 217 12.81 23.62 9.33
N HIS A 218 13.31 23.25 10.51
CA HIS A 218 13.94 21.94 10.74
C HIS A 218 13.00 20.75 10.69
N ILE A 219 11.66 20.97 10.72
CA ILE A 219 10.67 19.89 10.63
C ILE A 219 9.87 19.88 9.32
N ARG A 220 10.09 20.85 8.41
CA ARG A 220 9.31 21.02 7.17
C ARG A 220 9.12 19.73 6.39
N ASN A 221 10.22 19.01 6.11
CA ASN A 221 10.15 17.77 5.35
C ASN A 221 9.29 16.70 6.05
N LYS A 222 9.36 16.64 7.39
CA LYS A 222 8.58 15.69 8.18
C LYS A 222 7.08 16.07 8.16
N SER A 223 6.76 17.34 8.32
CA SER A 223 5.38 17.83 8.23
C SER A 223 4.82 17.67 6.82
N LEU A 224 5.58 17.95 5.78
CA LEU A 224 5.17 17.68 4.39
C LEU A 224 4.81 16.22 4.18
N SER A 225 5.66 15.29 4.60
CA SER A 225 5.36 13.85 4.49
C SER A 225 4.08 13.47 5.23
N ARG A 226 3.86 13.99 6.44
CA ARG A 226 2.67 13.75 7.25
C ARG A 226 1.39 14.32 6.64
N VAL A 227 1.45 15.55 6.15
CA VAL A 227 0.30 16.23 5.53
C VAL A 227 -0.12 15.50 4.25
N PHE A 228 0.85 15.16 3.37
CA PHE A 228 0.57 14.43 2.14
C PHE A 228 0.04 13.02 2.43
N GLN A 229 0.62 12.32 3.42
CA GLN A 229 0.08 11.03 3.90
C GLN A 229 -1.36 11.16 4.40
N ALA A 230 -1.66 12.16 5.23
CA ALA A 230 -2.99 12.37 5.80
C ALA A 230 -4.04 12.58 4.72
N LEU A 231 -3.74 13.43 3.73
CA LEU A 231 -4.65 13.70 2.62
C LEU A 231 -4.83 12.46 1.73
N ARG A 232 -3.76 11.73 1.43
CA ARG A 232 -3.83 10.49 0.66
C ARG A 232 -4.75 9.46 1.32
N ILE A 233 -4.54 9.22 2.61
CA ILE A 233 -5.37 8.31 3.41
C ILE A 233 -6.84 8.76 3.40
N ALA A 234 -7.10 10.06 3.56
CA ALA A 234 -8.45 10.60 3.55
C ALA A 234 -9.14 10.49 2.18
N VAL A 235 -8.40 10.79 1.09
CA VAL A 235 -8.90 10.70 -0.30
C VAL A 235 -9.32 9.28 -0.65
N ASN A 236 -8.51 8.29 -0.25
CA ASN A 236 -8.68 6.89 -0.65
C ASN A 236 -9.36 6.02 0.42
N ASN A 237 -9.72 6.59 1.56
CA ASN A 237 -10.32 5.86 2.70
C ASN A 237 -9.51 4.61 3.10
N GLU A 238 -8.17 4.72 3.09
CA GLU A 238 -7.25 3.58 3.16
C GLU A 238 -7.42 2.75 4.44
N LEU A 239 -7.55 3.41 5.60
CA LEU A 239 -7.58 2.71 6.89
C LEU A 239 -8.90 1.98 7.13
N ASP A 240 -10.04 2.59 6.81
CA ASP A 240 -11.36 1.95 6.98
C ASP A 240 -11.50 0.77 6.01
N THR A 241 -11.00 0.93 4.77
CA THR A 241 -10.97 -0.14 3.76
C THR A 241 -10.10 -1.31 4.25
N LEU A 242 -8.93 -1.02 4.82
CA LEU A 242 -8.04 -2.05 5.39
C LEU A 242 -8.72 -2.80 6.54
N GLU A 243 -9.30 -2.09 7.51
CA GLU A 243 -9.98 -2.72 8.65
C GLU A 243 -11.14 -3.61 8.22
N LYS A 244 -11.97 -3.12 7.28
CA LYS A 244 -13.08 -3.89 6.71
C LYS A 244 -12.57 -5.14 6.02
N THR A 245 -11.59 -4.99 5.12
CA THR A 245 -11.04 -6.12 4.35
C THR A 245 -10.42 -7.18 5.24
N MET A 246 -9.68 -6.80 6.28
CA MET A 246 -9.13 -7.76 7.23
C MET A 246 -10.22 -8.55 7.96
N LYS A 247 -11.32 -7.90 8.36
CA LYS A 247 -12.48 -8.59 8.99
C LYS A 247 -13.12 -9.58 8.03
N ASP A 248 -13.34 -9.15 6.79
CA ASP A 248 -13.99 -9.96 5.77
C ASP A 248 -13.08 -11.10 5.28
N SER A 249 -11.76 -10.89 5.22
CA SER A 249 -10.79 -11.89 4.79
C SER A 249 -10.78 -13.16 5.65
N VAL A 250 -11.08 -13.04 6.94
CA VAL A 250 -11.18 -14.19 7.85
C VAL A 250 -12.25 -15.19 7.39
N ASN A 251 -13.31 -14.70 6.74
CA ASN A 251 -14.42 -15.54 6.28
C ASN A 251 -14.14 -16.24 4.94
N ILE A 252 -13.22 -15.71 4.14
CA ILE A 252 -12.86 -16.29 2.84
C ILE A 252 -11.64 -17.21 2.92
N LEU A 253 -10.77 -17.02 3.91
CA LEU A 253 -9.60 -17.88 4.12
C LEU A 253 -10.03 -19.30 4.53
N SER A 254 -9.44 -20.29 3.88
CA SER A 254 -9.49 -21.70 4.29
C SER A 254 -8.73 -21.92 5.62
N ALA A 255 -8.98 -23.02 6.32
CA ALA A 255 -8.13 -23.44 7.42
C ALA A 255 -6.68 -23.63 6.92
N GLY A 256 -5.71 -23.06 7.63
CA GLY A 256 -4.31 -22.99 7.18
C GLY A 256 -4.03 -21.89 6.15
N GLY A 257 -5.05 -21.19 5.66
CA GLY A 257 -4.90 -20.05 4.75
C GLY A 257 -4.24 -18.86 5.44
N ARG A 258 -3.46 -18.08 4.70
CA ARG A 258 -2.61 -17.03 5.26
C ARG A 258 -2.96 -15.64 4.79
N LEU A 259 -2.99 -14.70 5.74
CA LEU A 259 -3.10 -13.26 5.50
C LEU A 259 -1.71 -12.63 5.68
N VAL A 260 -1.17 -12.10 4.58
CA VAL A 260 0.14 -11.42 4.54
C VAL A 260 -0.09 -9.95 4.24
N ILE A 261 0.35 -9.06 5.14
CA ILE A 261 0.15 -7.62 4.99
C ILE A 261 1.47 -6.89 5.15
N ILE A 262 1.84 -6.10 4.14
CA ILE A 262 2.98 -5.20 4.14
C ILE A 262 2.45 -3.77 4.34
N SER A 263 2.91 -3.09 5.37
CA SER A 263 2.52 -1.73 5.73
C SER A 263 3.71 -0.78 5.70
N TYR A 264 3.49 0.52 5.42
CA TYR A 264 4.55 1.51 5.26
C TYR A 264 4.51 2.65 6.27
N HIS A 265 3.47 2.73 7.09
CA HIS A 265 3.40 3.73 8.16
C HIS A 265 2.78 3.16 9.45
N SER A 266 2.94 3.95 10.53
CA SER A 266 2.57 3.55 11.90
C SER A 266 1.08 3.21 12.07
N LEU A 267 0.20 3.89 11.34
CA LEU A 267 -1.24 3.69 11.47
C LEU A 267 -1.66 2.33 10.88
N GLU A 268 -1.21 1.99 9.67
CA GLU A 268 -1.43 0.68 9.08
C GLU A 268 -0.90 -0.45 9.97
N ASP A 269 0.38 -0.37 10.37
CA ASP A 269 1.02 -1.39 11.22
C ASP A 269 0.29 -1.57 12.55
N ARG A 270 -0.25 -0.48 13.12
CA ARG A 270 -1.03 -0.50 14.36
C ARG A 270 -2.35 -1.24 14.17
N ILE A 271 -3.07 -0.96 13.09
CA ILE A 271 -4.34 -1.62 12.74
C ILE A 271 -4.10 -3.12 12.55
N VAL A 272 -3.14 -3.51 11.71
CA VAL A 272 -2.81 -4.92 11.44
C VAL A 272 -2.40 -5.66 12.72
N LYS A 273 -1.51 -5.06 13.52
CA LYS A 273 -1.06 -5.64 14.79
C LYS A 273 -2.21 -5.85 15.77
N THR A 274 -3.09 -4.85 15.90
CA THR A 274 -4.23 -4.91 16.82
C THR A 274 -5.20 -5.98 16.37
N PHE A 275 -5.57 -5.99 15.09
CA PHE A 275 -6.45 -6.98 14.50
C PHE A 275 -5.94 -8.41 14.71
N PHE A 276 -4.68 -8.71 14.36
CA PHE A 276 -4.11 -10.04 14.56
C PHE A 276 -4.11 -10.46 16.03
N LYS A 277 -3.80 -9.53 16.95
CA LYS A 277 -3.83 -9.78 18.39
C LYS A 277 -5.23 -10.11 18.89
N ASP A 278 -6.25 -9.38 18.42
CA ASP A 278 -7.63 -9.54 18.89
C ASP A 278 -8.26 -10.84 18.35
N TYR A 279 -7.92 -11.23 17.12
CA TYR A 279 -8.41 -12.46 16.52
C TYR A 279 -7.60 -13.70 16.89
N SER A 280 -6.45 -13.55 17.54
CA SER A 280 -5.61 -14.66 18.03
C SER A 280 -5.86 -15.05 19.48
N LYS A 281 -6.75 -14.37 20.19
CA LYS A 281 -7.07 -14.64 21.61
C LYS A 281 -8.38 -15.38 21.74
N GLU A 282 -8.45 -16.26 22.75
CA GLU A 282 -9.72 -16.73 23.26
C GLU A 282 -10.51 -15.52 23.81
N ARG A 283 -11.72 -15.32 23.37
CA ARG A 283 -12.61 -14.28 23.90
C ARG A 283 -13.29 -14.81 25.16
N THR A 284 -12.83 -14.31 26.31
CA THR A 284 -13.39 -14.63 27.64
C THR A 284 -14.52 -13.66 28.07
N ASP A 285 -14.95 -12.74 27.21
CA ASP A 285 -15.96 -11.75 27.55
C ASP A 285 -17.35 -12.40 27.65
N ASN A 286 -17.91 -12.35 28.85
CA ASN A 286 -19.15 -12.97 29.33
C ASN A 286 -20.45 -12.63 28.58
N LYS A 287 -20.41 -12.08 27.36
CA LYS A 287 -21.61 -11.70 26.61
C LYS A 287 -21.82 -12.45 25.29
N ILE A 288 -20.84 -13.19 24.80
CA ILE A 288 -21.00 -14.08 23.63
C ILE A 288 -20.15 -15.32 23.91
N ALA A 289 -20.81 -16.48 23.89
CA ALA A 289 -20.19 -17.78 24.20
C ALA A 289 -18.78 -17.92 23.59
N ASN A 290 -17.83 -18.45 24.41
CA ASN A 290 -16.46 -18.87 24.11
C ASN A 290 -16.14 -18.95 22.60
N SER A 291 -15.75 -17.82 21.98
CA SER A 291 -15.29 -17.88 20.59
C SER A 291 -13.83 -18.27 20.61
N MET A 292 -13.53 -19.44 20.05
CA MET A 292 -12.17 -19.94 19.81
C MET A 292 -11.35 -18.91 19.03
N PRO A 293 -10.02 -18.85 19.25
CA PRO A 293 -9.17 -18.03 18.42
C PRO A 293 -9.34 -18.39 16.94
N VAL A 294 -9.37 -17.40 16.09
CA VAL A 294 -9.66 -17.56 14.65
C VAL A 294 -8.37 -17.49 13.84
N LEU A 295 -7.35 -16.76 14.35
CA LEU A 295 -6.06 -16.59 13.72
C LEU A 295 -4.93 -17.04 14.63
N LYS A 296 -3.87 -17.57 14.02
CA LYS A 296 -2.57 -17.84 14.63
C LYS A 296 -1.56 -16.83 14.08
N ILE A 297 -0.94 -16.03 14.95
CA ILE A 297 0.09 -15.08 14.55
C ILE A 297 1.38 -15.86 14.21
N LEU A 298 1.83 -15.76 12.94
CA LEU A 298 3.08 -16.37 12.51
C LEU A 298 4.29 -15.45 12.73
N THR A 299 4.10 -14.13 12.66
CA THR A 299 5.16 -13.14 12.87
C THR A 299 4.92 -12.35 14.15
N LYS A 300 5.52 -12.75 15.28
CA LYS A 300 5.42 -12.02 16.57
C LYS A 300 6.00 -10.59 16.46
N LYS A 301 7.12 -10.44 15.74
CA LYS A 301 7.68 -9.15 15.31
C LYS A 301 7.46 -8.99 13.83
N PRO A 302 7.31 -7.75 13.29
CA PRO A 302 7.20 -7.56 11.85
C PRO A 302 8.50 -8.01 11.18
N VAL A 303 8.39 -8.63 10.00
CA VAL A 303 9.51 -8.83 9.10
C VAL A 303 9.81 -7.48 8.44
N ILE A 304 11.07 -7.11 8.39
CA ILE A 304 11.55 -5.85 7.80
C ILE A 304 12.53 -6.14 6.68
N PRO A 305 12.67 -5.24 5.70
CA PRO A 305 13.63 -5.41 4.61
C PRO A 305 15.06 -5.53 5.10
N THR A 306 15.86 -6.32 4.39
CA THR A 306 17.29 -6.48 4.66
C THR A 306 18.07 -5.23 4.24
N GLU A 307 19.29 -5.05 4.76
CA GLU A 307 20.17 -3.95 4.31
C GLU A 307 20.44 -4.01 2.80
N GLN A 308 20.55 -5.21 2.24
CA GLN A 308 20.76 -5.40 0.81
C GLN A 308 19.56 -4.93 -0.01
N GLU A 309 18.34 -5.23 0.43
CA GLU A 309 17.11 -4.75 -0.19
C GLU A 309 17.00 -3.22 -0.09
N LEU A 310 17.33 -2.63 1.06
CA LEU A 310 17.32 -1.18 1.24
C LEU A 310 18.30 -0.44 0.34
N LEU A 311 19.43 -1.06 -0.02
CA LEU A 311 20.39 -0.51 -0.96
C LEU A 311 19.87 -0.52 -2.41
N SER A 312 19.12 -1.55 -2.79
CA SER A 312 18.53 -1.69 -4.13
C SER A 312 17.17 -1.00 -4.25
N ASN A 313 16.38 -0.99 -3.17
CA ASN A 313 15.05 -0.39 -3.12
C ASN A 313 14.88 0.50 -1.88
N PRO A 314 15.30 1.79 -1.92
CA PRO A 314 15.17 2.71 -0.78
C PRO A 314 13.72 2.93 -0.31
N ARG A 315 12.70 2.63 -1.15
CA ARG A 315 11.28 2.76 -0.80
C ARG A 315 10.82 1.70 0.19
N ALA A 316 11.53 0.58 0.28
CA ALA A 316 11.27 -0.46 1.26
C ALA A 316 11.57 -0.04 2.71
N ARG A 317 12.21 1.12 2.92
CA ARG A 317 12.75 1.54 4.24
C ARG A 317 11.74 1.49 5.38
N SER A 318 10.49 1.79 5.13
CA SER A 318 9.44 1.85 6.15
C SER A 318 8.58 0.59 6.19
N ALA A 319 8.84 -0.37 5.30
CA ALA A 319 8.03 -1.57 5.16
C ALA A 319 8.10 -2.46 6.41
N LYS A 320 6.94 -3.00 6.77
CA LYS A 320 6.76 -3.96 7.87
C LYS A 320 5.75 -4.99 7.44
N MET A 321 6.19 -6.23 7.31
CA MET A 321 5.29 -7.33 6.98
C MET A 321 4.84 -8.06 8.23
N ARG A 322 3.55 -8.34 8.30
CA ARG A 322 2.93 -9.20 9.32
C ARG A 322 2.13 -10.32 8.67
N VAL A 323 2.16 -11.48 9.30
CA VAL A 323 1.52 -12.69 8.80
C VAL A 323 0.72 -13.37 9.91
N ALA A 324 -0.51 -13.75 9.57
CA ALA A 324 -1.35 -14.63 10.39
C ALA A 324 -1.94 -15.76 9.53
N GLU A 325 -2.23 -16.88 10.16
CA GLU A 325 -2.79 -18.09 9.58
C GLU A 325 -4.20 -18.32 10.15
N ARG A 326 -5.15 -18.71 9.32
CA ARG A 326 -6.51 -19.07 9.71
C ARG A 326 -6.49 -20.45 10.41
N LEU A 327 -7.05 -20.55 11.61
CA LEU A 327 -7.20 -21.78 12.35
C LEU A 327 -8.39 -22.60 11.87
#